data_2fbd2a96b73a2dd1494c1436c2afae8a
#
_entry.id   2fbd2a96b73a2dd1494c1436c2afae8a
#
_cell.length_a   1.000
_cell.length_b   1.000
_cell.length_c   1.000
_cell.angle_alpha   90.00
_cell.angle_beta   90.00
_cell.angle_gamma   90.00
#
_symmetry.space_group_name_H-M   'P 1'
#
loop_
_entity.id
_entity.type
_entity.pdbx_description
1 polymer ?
#
loop_
_entity_poly.entity_id
_entity_poly.type
_entity_poly.pdbx_seq_one_letter_code
_entity_poly.pdbx_strand_id
1 'polypeptide(L)'
;MPQVASEHLSSTRLEILSYLLVNSNIQDESQGCSIKEMAETFDLSPNAIRQYLIELEKDKLVIRKKKKGKTGRPAMTYFLAQAALTKFPKSYADFSIRLLNRILKNFGEEEARHLLTEMGKEKAEEMKRKLNSTLKESGTNSDNLKDRINAVAEVFQDYGSFPEIEETKDSFTITNRNCLIYDIVRNHPLACIVDETLVTELVGKKADKVQCLSEGDMLCVYRINKLKKAKV
;
A
#
# COMPACT_ATOMS: atom_id res chain seq x y z
N MET A 1 -4.30 -14.96 -8.16
CA MET A 1 -4.33 -13.49 -8.25
C MET A 1 -4.44 -12.95 -6.84
N PRO A 2 -3.42 -12.31 -6.27
CA PRO A 2 -3.57 -11.62 -5.00
C PRO A 2 -4.44 -10.39 -5.28
N GLN A 3 -5.54 -10.29 -4.56
CA GLN A 3 -6.44 -9.16 -4.58
C GLN A 3 -5.72 -7.98 -3.91
N VAL A 4 -5.04 -7.14 -4.69
CA VAL A 4 -4.82 -5.75 -4.33
C VAL A 4 -6.13 -5.02 -4.63
N ALA A 5 -7.16 -5.41 -3.91
CA ALA A 5 -8.37 -4.64 -3.84
C ALA A 5 -8.12 -3.53 -2.82
N SER A 6 -7.71 -2.35 -3.28
CA SER A 6 -8.29 -1.16 -2.71
C SER A 6 -9.78 -1.30 -3.02
N GLU A 7 -10.52 -2.02 -2.17
CA GLU A 7 -11.96 -2.05 -2.22
C GLU A 7 -12.41 -0.61 -2.06
N HIS A 8 -12.72 0.04 -3.19
CA HIS A 8 -13.47 1.27 -3.21
C HIS A 8 -14.83 0.90 -2.61
N LEU A 9 -14.97 1.18 -1.31
CA LEU A 9 -16.26 1.12 -0.65
C LEU A 9 -17.20 1.99 -1.48
N SER A 10 -18.42 1.52 -1.75
CA SER A 10 -19.44 2.38 -2.36
C SER A 10 -19.60 3.64 -1.49
N SER A 11 -19.98 4.76 -2.10
CA SER A 11 -20.21 6.04 -1.40
C SER A 11 -21.03 5.83 -0.12
N THR A 12 -22.12 5.08 -0.20
CA THR A 12 -23.02 4.80 0.92
C THR A 12 -22.35 4.00 2.05
N ARG A 13 -21.46 3.06 1.74
CA ARG A 13 -20.71 2.33 2.77
C ARG A 13 -19.76 3.25 3.53
N LEU A 14 -19.08 4.15 2.83
CA LEU A 14 -18.19 5.12 3.45
C LEU A 14 -18.99 6.13 4.30
N GLU A 15 -20.16 6.55 3.84
CA GLU A 15 -21.07 7.42 4.59
C GLU A 15 -21.55 6.77 5.89
N ILE A 16 -21.93 5.48 5.85
CA ILE A 16 -22.29 4.71 7.05
C ILE A 16 -21.11 4.60 8.01
N LEU A 17 -19.90 4.30 7.52
CA LEU A 17 -18.70 4.29 8.36
C LEU A 17 -18.42 5.67 8.97
N SER A 18 -18.59 6.74 8.20
CA SER A 18 -18.42 8.12 8.68
C SER A 18 -19.42 8.49 9.77
N TYR A 19 -20.67 8.05 9.61
CA TYR A 19 -21.70 8.22 10.62
C TYR A 19 -21.32 7.48 11.92
N LEU A 20 -20.90 6.22 11.82
CA LEU A 20 -20.45 5.44 12.97
C LEU A 20 -19.20 6.03 13.62
N LEU A 21 -18.28 6.61 12.85
CA LEU A 21 -17.09 7.28 13.37
C LEU A 21 -17.43 8.43 14.31
N VAL A 22 -18.47 9.19 13.97
CA VAL A 22 -18.89 10.38 14.75
C VAL A 22 -19.85 9.99 15.90
N ASN A 23 -20.73 9.02 15.69
CA ASN A 23 -21.87 8.76 16.57
C ASN A 23 -21.73 7.48 17.39
N SER A 24 -20.65 6.71 17.27
CA SER A 24 -20.44 5.51 18.08
C SER A 24 -19.12 5.54 18.83
N ASN A 25 -19.13 4.95 20.04
CA ASN A 25 -17.92 4.76 20.84
C ASN A 25 -17.89 3.33 21.37
N ILE A 26 -16.97 2.51 20.86
CA ILE A 26 -16.86 1.10 21.25
C ILE A 26 -16.49 0.88 22.73
N GLN A 27 -15.88 1.90 23.35
CA GLN A 27 -15.53 1.90 24.78
C GLN A 27 -16.78 2.12 25.67
N ASP A 28 -17.83 2.75 25.12
CA ASP A 28 -19.08 3.01 25.81
C ASP A 28 -20.23 2.32 25.06
N GLU A 29 -20.68 1.17 25.58
CA GLU A 29 -21.73 0.38 24.95
C GLU A 29 -23.07 1.12 24.83
N SER A 30 -23.28 2.21 25.56
CA SER A 30 -24.47 3.05 25.46
C SER A 30 -24.48 3.91 24.19
N GLN A 31 -23.31 4.17 23.62
CA GLN A 31 -23.09 5.03 22.44
C GLN A 31 -22.97 4.21 21.13
N GLY A 32 -23.75 3.17 20.97
CA GLY A 32 -23.84 2.42 19.72
C GLY A 32 -25.04 2.88 18.88
N CYS A 33 -24.88 2.90 17.55
CA CYS A 33 -25.93 3.31 16.61
C CYS A 33 -26.87 2.17 16.28
N SER A 34 -28.17 2.45 16.16
CA SER A 34 -29.18 1.48 15.72
C SER A 34 -29.43 1.55 14.21
N ILE A 35 -29.97 0.46 13.64
CA ILE A 35 -30.42 0.45 12.24
C ILE A 35 -31.48 1.53 11.99
N LYS A 36 -32.36 1.79 12.96
CA LYS A 36 -33.44 2.76 12.83
C LYS A 36 -32.87 4.17 12.66
N GLU A 37 -31.97 4.59 13.52
CA GLU A 37 -31.30 5.90 13.46
C GLU A 37 -30.58 6.10 12.12
N MET A 38 -29.84 5.09 11.66
CA MET A 38 -29.14 5.16 10.37
C MET A 38 -30.12 5.20 9.20
N ALA A 39 -31.22 4.41 9.23
CA ALA A 39 -32.25 4.41 8.20
C ALA A 39 -32.91 5.79 8.05
N GLU A 40 -33.22 6.44 9.17
CA GLU A 40 -33.77 7.80 9.20
C GLU A 40 -32.76 8.84 8.71
N THR A 41 -31.47 8.71 9.10
CA THR A 41 -30.40 9.65 8.70
C THR A 41 -30.11 9.61 7.21
N PHE A 42 -30.08 8.41 6.61
CA PHE A 42 -29.72 8.21 5.21
C PHE A 42 -30.91 8.17 4.25
N ASP A 43 -32.12 8.30 4.74
CA ASP A 43 -33.36 8.12 3.96
C ASP A 43 -33.39 6.77 3.21
N LEU A 44 -32.97 5.71 3.91
CA LEU A 44 -32.90 4.35 3.39
C LEU A 44 -33.81 3.43 4.19
N SER A 45 -34.26 2.34 3.56
CA SER A 45 -35.02 1.33 4.29
C SER A 45 -34.15 0.64 5.35
N PRO A 46 -34.75 0.22 6.50
CA PRO A 46 -34.02 -0.56 7.52
C PRO A 46 -33.39 -1.84 6.97
N ASN A 47 -33.96 -2.43 5.92
CA ASN A 47 -33.39 -3.60 5.26
C ASN A 47 -32.14 -3.25 4.43
N ALA A 48 -32.13 -2.11 3.73
CA ALA A 48 -30.94 -1.64 3.00
C ALA A 48 -29.77 -1.38 3.96
N ILE A 49 -30.01 -0.66 5.07
CA ILE A 49 -29.00 -0.44 6.11
C ILE A 49 -28.49 -1.76 6.66
N ARG A 50 -29.39 -2.73 6.91
CA ARG A 50 -28.99 -4.05 7.42
C ARG A 50 -28.04 -4.78 6.45
N GLN A 51 -28.29 -4.71 5.14
CA GLN A 51 -27.41 -5.33 4.14
C GLN A 51 -26.03 -4.69 4.16
N TYR A 52 -25.92 -3.37 4.14
CA TYR A 52 -24.64 -2.70 4.25
C TYR A 52 -23.87 -3.05 5.53
N LEU A 53 -24.57 -3.11 6.67
CA LEU A 53 -23.95 -3.48 7.95
C LEU A 53 -23.48 -4.94 7.99
N ILE A 54 -24.19 -5.88 7.36
CA ILE A 54 -23.75 -7.27 7.23
C ILE A 54 -22.45 -7.36 6.43
N GLU A 55 -22.37 -6.65 5.32
CA GLU A 55 -21.16 -6.61 4.47
C GLU A 55 -19.99 -5.96 5.24
N LEU A 56 -20.22 -4.81 5.88
CA LEU A 56 -19.20 -4.13 6.68
C LEU A 56 -18.74 -4.96 7.89
N GLU A 57 -19.64 -5.73 8.50
CA GLU A 57 -19.32 -6.67 9.60
C GLU A 57 -18.47 -7.85 9.08
N LYS A 58 -18.78 -8.39 7.88
CA LYS A 58 -17.99 -9.43 7.20
C LYS A 58 -16.56 -8.92 6.89
N ASP A 59 -16.44 -7.66 6.48
CA ASP A 59 -15.17 -6.99 6.20
C ASP A 59 -14.45 -6.55 7.50
N LYS A 60 -15.00 -6.84 8.67
CA LYS A 60 -14.47 -6.47 10.00
C LYS A 60 -14.33 -4.95 10.21
N LEU A 61 -15.11 -4.15 9.49
CA LEU A 61 -15.12 -2.69 9.59
C LEU A 61 -16.17 -2.18 10.60
N VAL A 62 -17.15 -3.01 10.96
CA VAL A 62 -18.20 -2.70 11.91
C VAL A 62 -18.31 -3.83 12.94
N ILE A 63 -18.58 -3.46 14.18
CA ILE A 63 -18.81 -4.39 15.29
C ILE A 63 -20.25 -4.28 15.75
N ARG A 64 -20.93 -5.42 15.87
CA ARG A 64 -22.29 -5.51 16.35
C ARG A 64 -22.31 -6.01 17.80
N LYS A 65 -23.03 -5.30 18.67
CA LYS A 65 -23.28 -5.71 20.07
C LYS A 65 -24.76 -5.76 20.36
N LYS A 66 -25.15 -6.58 21.34
CA LYS A 66 -26.51 -6.60 21.87
C LYS A 66 -26.65 -5.52 22.95
N LYS A 67 -27.59 -4.59 22.77
CA LYS A 67 -27.94 -3.63 23.82
C LYS A 67 -28.77 -4.36 24.90
N LYS A 68 -28.28 -4.35 26.14
CA LYS A 68 -29.06 -4.90 27.28
C LYS A 68 -30.26 -4.01 27.52
N GLY A 69 -31.45 -4.51 27.18
CA GLY A 69 -32.76 -3.88 27.51
C GLY A 69 -33.36 -4.51 28.74
N LYS A 70 -34.17 -3.74 29.47
CA LYS A 70 -34.89 -4.26 30.68
C LYS A 70 -36.04 -5.24 30.33
N THR A 71 -36.63 -5.12 29.14
CA THR A 71 -37.73 -5.97 28.64
C THR A 71 -37.78 -5.94 27.12
N GLY A 72 -38.17 -7.08 26.48
CA GLY A 72 -38.35 -7.17 25.03
C GLY A 72 -37.19 -7.83 24.26
N ARG A 73 -37.33 -7.89 22.92
CA ARG A 73 -36.25 -8.42 22.01
C ARG A 73 -35.03 -7.55 22.10
N PRO A 74 -33.84 -8.12 22.36
CA PRO A 74 -32.59 -7.34 22.44
C PRO A 74 -32.38 -6.51 21.19
N ALA A 75 -32.23 -5.20 21.36
CA ALA A 75 -31.85 -4.31 20.26
C ALA A 75 -30.37 -4.53 19.92
N MET A 76 -30.06 -4.49 18.63
CA MET A 76 -28.68 -4.54 18.14
C MET A 76 -28.15 -3.12 17.94
N THR A 77 -26.96 -2.88 18.40
CA THR A 77 -26.22 -1.62 18.16
C THR A 77 -24.92 -1.91 17.42
N TYR A 78 -24.50 -0.95 16.65
CA TYR A 78 -23.36 -1.03 15.75
C TYR A 78 -22.34 0.04 16.09
N PHE A 79 -21.07 -0.33 15.99
CA PHE A 79 -19.92 0.50 16.31
C PHE A 79 -18.88 0.43 15.20
N LEU A 80 -18.15 1.51 14.99
CA LEU A 80 -16.99 1.49 14.11
C LEU A 80 -15.92 0.57 14.68
N ALA A 81 -15.39 -0.34 13.87
CA ALA A 81 -14.20 -1.11 14.23
C ALA A 81 -12.92 -0.30 13.99
N GLN A 82 -11.88 -0.53 14.77
CA GLN A 82 -10.60 0.15 14.61
C GLN A 82 -10.02 -0.03 13.20
N ALA A 83 -10.18 -1.21 12.59
CA ALA A 83 -9.75 -1.50 11.23
C ALA A 83 -10.37 -0.55 10.19
N ALA A 84 -11.60 -0.05 10.43
CA ALA A 84 -12.27 0.88 9.53
C ALA A 84 -11.56 2.24 9.44
N LEU A 85 -10.73 2.62 10.41
CA LEU A 85 -9.96 3.87 10.36
C LEU A 85 -9.03 3.94 9.14
N THR A 86 -8.61 2.80 8.58
CA THR A 86 -7.80 2.74 7.36
C THR A 86 -8.55 3.12 6.09
N LYS A 87 -9.90 3.11 6.13
CA LYS A 87 -10.75 3.44 4.98
C LYS A 87 -10.99 4.95 4.81
N PHE A 88 -10.66 5.75 5.82
CA PHE A 88 -10.78 7.20 5.75
C PHE A 88 -9.52 7.84 5.15
N PRO A 89 -9.63 9.02 4.51
CA PRO A 89 -8.50 9.74 3.92
C PRO A 89 -7.34 9.91 4.91
N LYS A 90 -6.12 9.78 4.43
CA LYS A 90 -4.88 9.95 5.20
C LYS A 90 -3.97 10.96 4.51
N SER A 91 -3.22 11.70 5.29
CA SER A 91 -2.28 12.71 4.80
C SER A 91 -0.83 12.21 4.81
N TYR A 92 -0.61 10.90 4.57
CA TYR A 92 0.75 10.32 4.64
C TYR A 92 1.69 10.94 3.61
N ALA A 93 1.22 11.18 2.40
CA ALA A 93 2.03 11.80 1.35
C ALA A 93 2.40 13.25 1.73
N ASP A 94 1.44 14.08 2.17
CA ASP A 94 1.72 15.45 2.61
C ASP A 94 2.70 15.50 3.78
N PHE A 95 2.53 14.63 4.78
CA PHE A 95 3.46 14.51 5.88
C PHE A 95 4.88 14.16 5.40
N SER A 96 5.00 13.17 4.52
CA SER A 96 6.29 12.73 3.98
C SER A 96 6.97 13.82 3.14
N ILE A 97 6.20 14.55 2.32
CA ILE A 97 6.68 15.68 1.53
C ILE A 97 7.23 16.78 2.45
N ARG A 98 6.48 17.15 3.50
CA ARG A 98 6.92 18.17 4.46
C ARG A 98 8.16 17.73 5.23
N LEU A 99 8.25 16.46 5.60
CA LEU A 99 9.43 15.90 6.27
C LEU A 99 10.65 15.97 5.35
N LEU A 100 10.53 15.54 4.09
CA LEU A 100 11.63 15.58 3.12
C LEU A 100 12.07 17.03 2.84
N ASN A 101 11.13 17.97 2.73
CA ASN A 101 11.44 19.40 2.64
C ASN A 101 12.26 19.91 3.83
N ARG A 102 11.98 19.43 5.04
CA ARG A 102 12.74 19.80 6.24
C ARG A 102 14.14 19.21 6.23
N ILE A 103 14.28 17.96 5.80
CA ILE A 103 15.58 17.31 5.65
C ILE A 103 16.44 18.09 4.64
N LEU A 104 15.90 18.35 3.45
CA LEU A 104 16.60 19.11 2.41
C LEU A 104 17.02 20.51 2.88
N LYS A 105 16.13 21.22 3.59
CA LYS A 105 16.40 22.57 4.09
C LYS A 105 17.49 22.60 5.17
N ASN A 106 17.49 21.63 6.09
CA ASN A 106 18.34 21.66 7.28
C ASN A 106 19.68 20.94 7.09
N PHE A 107 19.72 19.92 6.24
CA PHE A 107 20.87 19.03 6.08
C PHE A 107 21.44 19.01 4.64
N GLY A 108 20.69 19.56 3.68
CA GLY A 108 21.11 19.58 2.28
C GLY A 108 20.72 18.33 1.51
N GLU A 109 20.99 18.37 0.17
CA GLU A 109 20.61 17.29 -0.75
C GLU A 109 21.46 16.03 -0.56
N GLU A 110 22.73 16.18 -0.24
CA GLU A 110 23.66 15.05 -0.08
C GLU A 110 23.24 14.14 1.07
N GLU A 111 22.91 14.73 2.23
CA GLU A 111 22.40 13.99 3.38
C GLU A 111 21.02 13.37 3.10
N ALA A 112 20.14 14.10 2.39
CA ALA A 112 18.85 13.56 1.99
C ALA A 112 19.04 12.34 1.06
N ARG A 113 19.97 12.36 0.12
CA ARG A 113 20.33 11.22 -0.74
C ARG A 113 20.83 10.03 0.07
N HIS A 114 21.70 10.30 1.05
CA HIS A 114 22.23 9.26 1.93
C HIS A 114 21.09 8.58 2.69
N LEU A 115 20.24 9.34 3.35
CA LEU A 115 19.10 8.82 4.12
C LEU A 115 18.13 8.01 3.24
N LEU A 116 17.79 8.49 2.04
CA LEU A 116 16.92 7.78 1.12
C LEU A 116 17.55 6.48 0.60
N THR A 117 18.87 6.46 0.41
CA THR A 117 19.61 5.25 0.04
C THR A 117 19.55 4.22 1.16
N GLU A 118 19.78 4.63 2.42
CA GLU A 118 19.68 3.74 3.57
C GLU A 118 18.26 3.18 3.73
N MET A 119 17.22 4.01 3.56
CA MET A 119 15.83 3.54 3.53
C MET A 119 15.58 2.46 2.46
N GLY A 120 16.15 2.64 1.26
CA GLY A 120 16.06 1.65 0.18
C GLY A 120 16.74 0.33 0.56
N LYS A 121 17.91 0.38 1.21
CA LYS A 121 18.62 -0.81 1.71
C LYS A 121 17.84 -1.51 2.82
N GLU A 122 17.34 -0.76 3.82
CA GLU A 122 16.52 -1.33 4.90
C GLU A 122 15.28 -2.05 4.34
N LYS A 123 14.61 -1.42 3.37
CA LYS A 123 13.46 -2.03 2.70
C LYS A 123 13.85 -3.30 1.93
N ALA A 124 15.01 -3.29 1.28
CA ALA A 124 15.54 -4.48 0.61
C ALA A 124 15.79 -5.63 1.59
N GLU A 125 16.34 -5.35 2.77
CA GLU A 125 16.56 -6.38 3.79
C GLU A 125 15.25 -7.00 4.30
N GLU A 126 14.20 -6.19 4.49
CA GLU A 126 12.85 -6.71 4.81
C GLU A 126 12.33 -7.65 3.72
N MET A 127 12.49 -7.26 2.45
CA MET A 127 11.97 -8.01 1.31
C MET A 127 12.84 -9.22 0.93
N LYS A 128 14.14 -9.25 1.26
CA LYS A 128 15.04 -10.38 0.99
C LYS A 128 14.57 -11.68 1.64
N ARG A 129 13.92 -11.62 2.80
CA ARG A 129 13.35 -12.81 3.45
C ARG A 129 12.27 -13.45 2.58
N LYS A 130 11.41 -12.66 2.00
CA LYS A 130 10.36 -13.11 1.10
C LYS A 130 10.94 -13.58 -0.23
N LEU A 131 11.87 -12.83 -0.80
CA LEU A 131 12.60 -13.22 -2.01
C LEU A 131 13.25 -14.60 -1.87
N ASN A 132 13.92 -14.85 -0.75
CA ASN A 132 14.57 -16.14 -0.49
C ASN A 132 13.56 -17.29 -0.33
N SER A 133 12.35 -17.05 0.23
CA SER A 133 11.30 -18.08 0.28
C SER A 133 10.77 -18.37 -1.13
N THR A 134 10.48 -17.35 -1.94
CA THR A 134 10.03 -17.48 -3.32
C THR A 134 11.03 -18.30 -4.17
N LEU A 135 12.33 -17.99 -4.07
CA LEU A 135 13.38 -18.72 -4.78
C LEU A 135 13.47 -20.21 -4.36
N LYS A 136 13.29 -20.50 -3.07
CA LYS A 136 13.28 -21.89 -2.57
C LYS A 136 12.05 -22.67 -3.04
N GLU A 137 10.87 -22.04 -3.01
CA GLU A 137 9.61 -22.67 -3.41
C GLU A 137 9.57 -22.97 -4.91
N SER A 138 10.16 -22.11 -5.73
CA SER A 138 10.26 -22.30 -7.20
C SER A 138 11.38 -23.28 -7.61
N GLY A 139 12.23 -23.72 -6.66
CA GLY A 139 13.38 -24.60 -6.96
C GLY A 139 14.42 -23.94 -7.87
N THR A 140 14.44 -22.60 -7.93
CA THR A 140 15.32 -21.85 -8.81
C THR A 140 16.66 -21.52 -8.17
N ASN A 141 17.69 -21.30 -9.00
CA ASN A 141 19.02 -20.98 -8.52
C ASN A 141 19.14 -19.48 -8.20
N SER A 142 19.38 -19.14 -6.94
CA SER A 142 19.59 -17.78 -6.47
C SER A 142 20.74 -17.03 -7.17
N ASP A 143 21.70 -17.76 -7.75
CA ASP A 143 22.84 -17.19 -8.46
C ASP A 143 22.52 -16.86 -9.93
N ASN A 144 21.43 -17.41 -10.46
CA ASN A 144 20.98 -17.11 -11.80
C ASN A 144 20.24 -15.75 -11.83
N LEU A 145 20.79 -14.80 -12.59
CA LEU A 145 20.22 -13.44 -12.68
C LEU A 145 18.77 -13.42 -13.16
N LYS A 146 18.40 -14.26 -14.11
CA LYS A 146 17.02 -14.35 -14.64
C LYS A 146 16.05 -14.83 -13.56
N ASP A 147 16.41 -15.91 -12.86
CA ASP A 147 15.58 -16.47 -11.80
C ASP A 147 15.38 -15.46 -10.67
N ARG A 148 16.46 -14.75 -10.33
CA ARG A 148 16.42 -13.71 -9.31
C ARG A 148 15.53 -12.53 -9.71
N ILE A 149 15.61 -12.06 -10.96
CA ILE A 149 14.75 -10.98 -11.48
C ILE A 149 13.29 -11.39 -11.48
N ASN A 150 12.96 -12.63 -11.89
CA ASN A 150 11.60 -13.15 -11.85
C ASN A 150 11.05 -13.17 -10.42
N ALA A 151 11.83 -13.68 -9.47
CA ALA A 151 11.42 -13.72 -8.07
C ALA A 151 11.27 -12.30 -7.47
N VAL A 152 12.10 -11.33 -7.87
CA VAL A 152 11.94 -9.92 -7.48
C VAL A 152 10.62 -9.36 -8.01
N ALA A 153 10.25 -9.69 -9.26
CA ALA A 153 8.98 -9.26 -9.82
C ALA A 153 7.77 -9.85 -9.08
N GLU A 154 7.81 -11.13 -8.71
CA GLU A 154 6.77 -11.74 -7.87
C GLU A 154 6.63 -11.03 -6.52
N VAL A 155 7.75 -10.74 -5.85
CA VAL A 155 7.74 -9.99 -4.61
C VAL A 155 7.14 -8.60 -4.81
N PHE A 156 7.52 -7.87 -5.86
CA PHE A 156 6.96 -6.54 -6.16
C PHE A 156 5.46 -6.58 -6.46
N GLN A 157 4.98 -7.62 -7.14
CA GLN A 157 3.56 -7.79 -7.41
C GLN A 157 2.74 -7.91 -6.13
N ASP A 158 3.26 -8.62 -5.13
CA ASP A 158 2.61 -8.76 -3.82
C ASP A 158 2.55 -7.44 -3.04
N TYR A 159 3.46 -6.50 -3.31
CA TYR A 159 3.45 -5.16 -2.73
C TYR A 159 2.60 -4.14 -3.53
N GLY A 160 1.95 -4.58 -4.62
CA GLY A 160 1.05 -3.73 -5.42
C GLY A 160 1.73 -2.96 -6.55
N SER A 161 3.01 -3.22 -6.84
CA SER A 161 3.61 -2.89 -8.14
C SER A 161 3.13 -3.90 -9.18
N PHE A 162 3.07 -3.52 -10.44
CA PHE A 162 2.73 -4.43 -11.53
C PHE A 162 3.93 -4.52 -12.48
N PRO A 163 4.97 -5.30 -12.08
CA PRO A 163 6.20 -5.38 -12.85
C PRO A 163 6.02 -6.24 -14.09
N GLU A 164 6.57 -5.77 -15.20
CA GLU A 164 6.76 -6.55 -16.43
C GLU A 164 8.26 -6.71 -16.67
N ILE A 165 8.67 -7.90 -17.08
CA ILE A 165 10.08 -8.21 -17.34
C ILE A 165 10.25 -8.45 -18.83
N GLU A 166 11.24 -7.77 -19.41
CA GLU A 166 11.69 -8.05 -20.76
C GLU A 166 13.17 -8.46 -20.74
N GLU A 167 13.51 -9.49 -21.50
CA GLU A 167 14.87 -9.97 -21.66
C GLU A 167 15.39 -9.67 -23.06
N THR A 168 16.51 -9.02 -23.15
CA THR A 168 17.27 -8.84 -24.39
C THR A 168 18.56 -9.66 -24.35
N LYS A 169 19.33 -9.62 -25.44
CA LYS A 169 20.65 -10.26 -25.49
C LYS A 169 21.57 -9.76 -24.38
N ASP A 170 21.55 -8.45 -24.09
CA ASP A 170 22.56 -7.77 -23.27
C ASP A 170 22.05 -7.30 -21.90
N SER A 171 20.72 -7.27 -21.72
CA SER A 171 20.11 -6.74 -20.49
C SER A 171 18.75 -7.36 -20.16
N PHE A 172 18.33 -7.13 -18.95
CA PHE A 172 16.92 -7.24 -18.52
C PHE A 172 16.37 -5.84 -18.29
N THR A 173 15.07 -5.66 -18.50
CA THR A 173 14.33 -4.50 -18.02
C THR A 173 13.21 -4.95 -17.08
N ILE A 174 13.04 -4.17 -16.00
CA ILE A 174 11.88 -4.28 -15.10
C ILE A 174 11.07 -3.00 -15.29
N THR A 175 9.87 -3.13 -15.82
CA THR A 175 8.93 -2.02 -16.04
C THR A 175 7.88 -2.03 -14.96
N ASN A 176 7.84 -1.02 -14.10
CA ASN A 176 6.81 -0.83 -13.09
C ASN A 176 5.74 0.15 -13.59
N ARG A 177 4.46 -0.32 -13.60
CA ARG A 177 3.31 0.48 -14.02
C ARG A 177 2.64 1.24 -12.89
N ASN A 178 2.94 0.88 -11.64
CA ASN A 178 2.42 1.55 -10.45
C ASN A 178 3.55 1.97 -9.52
N CYS A 179 3.67 3.28 -9.30
CA CYS A 179 4.60 3.81 -8.32
C CYS A 179 3.89 3.94 -6.96
N LEU A 180 4.31 3.15 -5.97
CA LEU A 180 3.69 3.12 -4.65
C LEU A 180 3.83 4.43 -3.86
N ILE A 181 4.80 5.27 -4.26
CA ILE A 181 5.08 6.57 -3.64
C ILE A 181 4.85 7.73 -4.62
N TYR A 182 3.96 7.55 -5.61
CA TYR A 182 3.73 8.52 -6.69
C TYR A 182 3.46 9.94 -6.19
N ASP A 183 2.61 10.09 -5.18
CA ASP A 183 2.28 11.42 -4.62
C ASP A 183 3.49 12.14 -4.00
N ILE A 184 4.50 11.38 -3.57
CA ILE A 184 5.74 11.93 -3.03
C ILE A 184 6.69 12.28 -4.16
N VAL A 185 6.95 11.34 -5.09
CA VAL A 185 7.98 11.53 -6.13
C VAL A 185 7.63 12.59 -7.15
N ARG A 186 6.35 12.83 -7.44
CA ARG A 186 5.93 13.94 -8.32
C ARG A 186 6.27 15.32 -7.75
N ASN A 187 6.44 15.44 -6.43
CA ASN A 187 6.87 16.67 -5.75
C ASN A 187 8.37 16.68 -5.47
N HIS A 188 8.94 15.49 -5.22
CA HIS A 188 10.34 15.26 -4.88
C HIS A 188 10.90 14.07 -5.65
N PRO A 189 11.37 14.25 -6.90
CA PRO A 189 11.98 13.19 -7.71
C PRO A 189 13.13 12.47 -7.00
N LEU A 190 13.80 13.16 -6.07
CA LEU A 190 14.85 12.57 -5.24
C LEU A 190 14.41 11.32 -4.48
N ALA A 191 13.14 11.22 -4.08
CA ALA A 191 12.61 10.07 -3.38
C ALA A 191 12.65 8.76 -4.21
N CYS A 192 12.80 8.84 -5.55
CA CYS A 192 12.99 7.67 -6.40
C CYS A 192 14.27 6.87 -6.06
N ILE A 193 15.23 7.48 -5.35
CA ILE A 193 16.45 6.79 -4.88
C ILE A 193 16.10 5.58 -4.03
N VAL A 194 15.02 5.62 -3.25
CA VAL A 194 14.57 4.49 -2.44
C VAL A 194 14.29 3.28 -3.33
N ASP A 195 13.48 3.45 -4.39
CA ASP A 195 13.11 2.35 -5.29
C ASP A 195 14.31 1.88 -6.15
N GLU A 196 15.14 2.80 -6.63
CA GLU A 196 16.36 2.47 -7.41
C GLU A 196 17.35 1.65 -6.58
N THR A 197 17.53 2.02 -5.31
CA THR A 197 18.36 1.28 -4.36
C THR A 197 17.72 -0.08 -4.05
N LEU A 198 16.42 -0.12 -3.79
CA LEU A 198 15.68 -1.33 -3.52
C LEU A 198 15.82 -2.36 -4.65
N VAL A 199 15.59 -1.95 -5.90
CA VAL A 199 15.75 -2.82 -7.08
C VAL A 199 17.17 -3.34 -7.19
N THR A 200 18.16 -2.45 -7.04
CA THR A 200 19.60 -2.79 -7.09
C THR A 200 19.98 -3.84 -6.04
N GLU A 201 19.56 -3.64 -4.81
CA GLU A 201 19.85 -4.53 -3.68
C GLU A 201 19.16 -5.91 -3.82
N LEU A 202 17.90 -5.94 -4.28
CA LEU A 202 17.17 -7.19 -4.47
C LEU A 202 17.69 -7.99 -5.65
N VAL A 203 18.01 -7.34 -6.77
CA VAL A 203 18.57 -7.98 -7.95
C VAL A 203 20.02 -8.40 -7.72
N GLY A 204 20.76 -7.71 -6.84
CA GLY A 204 22.19 -7.94 -6.60
C GLY A 204 23.09 -7.43 -7.72
N LYS A 205 22.55 -6.61 -8.61
CA LYS A 205 23.25 -5.89 -9.67
C LYS A 205 22.69 -4.49 -9.82
N LYS A 206 23.54 -3.55 -10.24
CA LYS A 206 23.10 -2.17 -10.51
C LYS A 206 21.94 -2.14 -11.49
N ALA A 207 20.85 -1.53 -11.06
CA ALA A 207 19.69 -1.22 -11.86
C ALA A 207 19.77 0.26 -12.26
N ASP A 208 19.93 0.53 -13.55
CA ASP A 208 19.96 1.91 -14.06
C ASP A 208 18.49 2.32 -14.37
N LYS A 209 17.99 3.36 -13.70
CA LYS A 209 16.68 3.95 -14.00
C LYS A 209 16.75 4.64 -15.37
N VAL A 210 15.98 4.19 -16.35
CA VAL A 210 15.99 4.70 -17.74
C VAL A 210 14.73 5.47 -18.12
N GLN A 211 13.62 5.26 -17.37
CA GLN A 211 12.39 6.05 -17.44
C GLN A 211 11.80 6.20 -16.04
N CYS A 212 11.12 7.31 -15.78
CA CYS A 212 10.53 7.55 -14.46
C CYS A 212 9.28 8.45 -14.51
N LEU A 213 8.24 8.02 -13.82
CA LEU A 213 7.00 8.79 -13.63
C LEU A 213 7.24 10.19 -13.04
N SER A 214 8.27 10.36 -12.20
CA SER A 214 8.64 11.66 -11.65
C SER A 214 9.30 12.62 -12.66
N GLU A 215 9.73 12.10 -13.80
CA GLU A 215 10.38 12.85 -14.89
C GLU A 215 9.43 13.09 -16.08
N GLY A 216 8.15 12.71 -15.92
CA GLY A 216 7.09 12.91 -16.93
C GLY A 216 6.83 11.70 -17.81
N ASP A 217 7.50 10.57 -17.58
CA ASP A 217 7.21 9.31 -18.27
C ASP A 217 5.90 8.70 -17.75
N MET A 218 5.34 7.74 -18.51
CA MET A 218 4.11 7.02 -18.13
C MET A 218 4.35 5.81 -17.21
N LEU A 219 5.63 5.46 -16.96
CA LEU A 219 6.03 4.29 -16.18
C LEU A 219 7.49 4.44 -15.71
N CYS A 220 7.89 3.55 -14.78
CA CYS A 220 9.29 3.48 -14.35
C CYS A 220 9.95 2.24 -14.93
N VAL A 221 11.11 2.42 -15.58
CA VAL A 221 11.89 1.34 -16.19
C VAL A 221 13.29 1.29 -15.59
N TYR A 222 13.63 0.12 -15.09
CA TYR A 222 14.98 -0.20 -14.59
C TYR A 222 15.68 -1.15 -15.54
N ARG A 223 16.87 -0.81 -15.99
CA ARG A 223 17.70 -1.66 -16.85
C ARG A 223 18.82 -2.31 -16.04
N ILE A 224 18.97 -3.62 -16.18
CA ILE A 224 19.98 -4.44 -15.52
C ILE A 224 20.84 -5.08 -16.63
N ASN A 225 22.11 -4.68 -16.74
CA ASN A 225 23.01 -5.23 -17.74
C ASN A 225 23.49 -6.63 -17.34
N LYS A 226 23.50 -7.59 -18.29
CA LYS A 226 23.97 -8.97 -18.09
C LYS A 226 25.48 -9.03 -17.88
N LEU A 227 26.23 -8.25 -18.64
CA LEU A 227 27.69 -8.18 -18.55
C LEU A 227 28.12 -7.06 -17.60
N LYS A 228 29.20 -7.25 -16.84
CA LYS A 228 29.90 -6.15 -16.18
C LYS A 228 30.44 -5.24 -17.30
N LYS A 229 30.12 -3.94 -17.26
CA LYS A 229 30.87 -2.98 -18.10
C LYS A 229 32.35 -3.19 -17.81
N ALA A 230 33.15 -3.57 -18.82
CA ALA A 230 34.60 -3.54 -18.69
C ALA A 230 34.96 -2.12 -18.26
N LYS A 231 35.70 -1.98 -17.17
CA LYS A 231 36.30 -0.69 -16.80
C LYS A 231 37.25 -0.32 -17.95
N VAL A 232 36.91 0.68 -18.72
CA VAL A 232 37.83 1.38 -19.63
C VAL A 232 38.69 2.30 -18.79
#